data_d62b784830b9cccba8739d14a532cc8a
#
_entry.id   d62b784830b9cccba8739d14a532cc8a
#
_cell.length_a   1.000
_cell.length_b   1.000
_cell.length_c   1.000
_cell.angle_alpha   90.00
_cell.angle_beta   90.00
_cell.angle_gamma   90.00
#
_symmetry.space_group_name_H-M   'P 1'
#
loop_
_entity.id
_entity.type
_entity.pdbx_description
1 polymer ?
#
loop_
_entity_poly.entity_id
_entity_poly.type
_entity_poly.pdbx_seq_one_letter_code
_entity_poly.pdbx_strand_id
1 'polypeptide(L)'
;MRKLTFIGASLVLLLGVSCSSPSKEKNTTTTTEKSATSETVEKNPKPAEAVASAGQKLYSEKGCLVCHQLNTKLVGPSVKDIAAAYSGNKAGLTAYLKGEGKSIVDPSQASVMQPQIAITKALPAEELDAIVDYILSIK
;
A
#
# COMPACT_ATOMS: atom_id res chain seq x y z
N MET A 1 -21.13 14.77 39.21
CA MET A 1 -20.61 14.12 40.40
C MET A 1 -20.92 12.64 40.32
N ARG A 2 -19.96 11.84 39.96
CA ARG A 2 -19.89 10.40 40.32
C ARG A 2 -18.50 9.89 39.89
N LYS A 3 -17.64 9.82 40.88
CA LYS A 3 -16.32 9.16 40.82
C LYS A 3 -16.59 7.64 40.87
N LEU A 4 -16.01 6.87 39.97
CA LEU A 4 -15.80 5.45 40.15
C LEU A 4 -14.34 5.12 39.88
N THR A 5 -13.64 4.90 40.97
CA THR A 5 -12.31 4.34 41.10
C THR A 5 -12.43 2.83 41.00
N PHE A 6 -11.76 2.18 40.08
CA PHE A 6 -11.47 0.76 40.16
C PHE A 6 -9.97 0.52 40.01
N ILE A 7 -9.40 0.23 41.16
CA ILE A 7 -8.08 -0.38 41.36
C ILE A 7 -8.24 -1.87 41.12
N GLY A 8 -7.46 -2.42 40.23
CA GLY A 8 -7.38 -3.85 40.00
C GLY A 8 -5.99 -4.23 39.54
N ALA A 9 -5.11 -4.42 40.53
CA ALA A 9 -3.83 -5.06 40.32
C ALA A 9 -4.03 -6.55 40.05
N SER A 10 -3.47 -7.09 38.99
CA SER A 10 -3.26 -8.51 38.88
C SER A 10 -1.91 -8.77 38.18
N LEU A 11 -0.99 -9.11 39.04
CA LEU A 11 0.35 -9.63 38.83
C LEU A 11 0.22 -11.13 38.47
N VAL A 12 0.63 -11.55 37.28
CA VAL A 12 0.89 -12.95 37.02
C VAL A 12 2.28 -13.11 36.40
N LEU A 13 3.19 -13.57 37.23
CA LEU A 13 4.43 -14.25 36.84
C LEU A 13 4.11 -15.65 36.32
N LEU A 14 4.86 -16.12 35.29
CA LEU A 14 5.34 -17.49 35.15
C LEU A 14 6.16 -17.60 33.86
N LEU A 15 7.53 -17.75 34.00
CA LEU A 15 8.32 -18.96 33.69
C LEU A 15 8.18 -19.42 32.22
N GLY A 16 9.12 -19.23 31.32
CA GLY A 16 10.46 -19.83 31.29
C GLY A 16 10.40 -21.22 30.62
N VAL A 17 10.68 -21.31 29.31
CA VAL A 17 11.26 -22.53 28.73
C VAL A 17 12.26 -22.12 27.64
N SER A 18 13.52 -22.34 28.00
CA SER A 18 14.69 -22.40 27.14
C SER A 18 14.72 -23.75 26.46
N CYS A 19 14.84 -23.79 25.15
CA CYS A 19 15.33 -24.98 24.43
C CYS A 19 16.42 -24.57 23.47
N SER A 20 17.62 -24.68 23.95
CA SER A 20 18.82 -24.83 23.15
C SER A 20 18.92 -26.27 22.61
N SER A 21 19.26 -26.44 21.36
CA SER A 21 20.13 -27.54 20.91
C SER A 21 20.73 -27.25 19.55
N PRO A 22 22.04 -27.42 19.42
CA PRO A 22 22.74 -27.29 18.15
C PRO A 22 22.91 -28.66 17.51
N SER A 23 22.74 -28.74 16.22
CA SER A 23 23.29 -29.85 15.44
C SER A 23 24.07 -29.32 14.26
N LYS A 24 25.33 -29.61 14.39
CA LYS A 24 26.40 -29.43 13.45
C LYS A 24 26.47 -30.70 12.59
N GLU A 25 26.28 -30.56 11.30
CA GLU A 25 26.85 -31.56 10.41
C GLU A 25 27.34 -30.90 9.13
N LYS A 26 28.57 -31.17 8.90
CA LYS A 26 29.48 -30.75 7.86
C LYS A 26 29.34 -31.77 6.73
N ASN A 27 29.02 -31.34 5.53
CA ASN A 27 29.45 -32.09 4.37
C ASN A 27 29.86 -31.15 3.23
N THR A 28 31.12 -31.29 2.92
CA THR A 28 31.83 -30.68 1.79
C THR A 28 31.52 -31.51 0.55
N THR A 29 31.08 -30.89 -0.51
CA THR A 29 31.47 -31.31 -1.86
C THR A 29 31.31 -30.13 -2.82
N THR A 30 32.45 -29.75 -3.33
CA THR A 30 32.74 -28.88 -4.44
C THR A 30 32.01 -29.36 -5.71
N THR A 31 31.32 -28.48 -6.37
CA THR A 31 31.24 -28.48 -7.85
C THR A 31 30.95 -27.07 -8.32
N THR A 32 31.87 -26.60 -9.08
CA THR A 32 31.97 -25.40 -9.90
C THR A 32 30.86 -25.35 -10.94
N GLU A 33 30.52 -24.12 -11.30
CA GLU A 33 29.84 -23.61 -12.50
C GLU A 33 28.39 -23.11 -12.23
N LYS A 34 28.03 -21.93 -12.54
CA LYS A 34 28.27 -21.03 -13.64
C LYS A 34 27.59 -19.72 -13.30
N SER A 35 28.36 -18.67 -13.22
CA SER A 35 27.90 -17.29 -13.23
C SER A 35 26.89 -17.07 -14.36
N ALA A 36 25.62 -16.92 -14.02
CA ALA A 36 24.69 -16.24 -14.88
C ALA A 36 24.61 -14.80 -14.39
N THR A 37 25.43 -13.97 -14.97
CA THR A 37 25.29 -12.52 -14.99
C THR A 37 23.88 -12.21 -15.51
N SER A 38 22.96 -11.93 -14.61
CA SER A 38 21.74 -11.23 -14.98
C SER A 38 22.16 -9.79 -15.31
N GLU A 39 22.37 -9.54 -16.59
CA GLU A 39 22.49 -8.19 -17.10
C GLU A 39 21.20 -7.45 -16.71
N THR A 40 21.32 -6.65 -15.68
CA THR A 40 20.37 -5.58 -15.40
C THR A 40 20.47 -4.63 -16.59
N VAL A 41 19.59 -4.83 -17.57
CA VAL A 41 19.33 -3.82 -18.60
C VAL A 41 18.80 -2.62 -17.85
N GLU A 42 19.67 -1.68 -17.59
CA GLU A 42 19.36 -0.34 -17.12
C GLU A 42 18.65 0.39 -18.27
N LYS A 43 17.38 0.00 -18.46
CA LYS A 43 16.47 0.72 -19.35
C LYS A 43 16.09 1.97 -18.58
N ASN A 44 16.77 3.07 -18.88
CA ASN A 44 16.40 4.39 -18.40
C ASN A 44 14.88 4.58 -18.66
N PRO A 45 14.02 4.52 -17.63
CA PRO A 45 12.58 4.54 -17.85
C PRO A 45 12.21 5.90 -18.42
N LYS A 46 11.36 5.88 -19.44
CA LYS A 46 10.73 7.09 -19.96
C LYS A 46 10.11 7.85 -18.77
N PRO A 47 10.16 9.20 -18.70
CA PRO A 47 9.67 9.97 -17.54
C PRO A 47 8.29 9.56 -17.03
N ALA A 48 7.36 9.20 -17.92
CA ALA A 48 6.02 8.73 -17.56
C ALA A 48 6.04 7.35 -16.85
N GLU A 49 6.94 6.44 -17.24
CA GLU A 49 7.09 5.13 -16.60
C GLU A 49 7.75 5.25 -15.22
N ALA A 50 8.68 6.19 -15.07
CA ALA A 50 9.30 6.48 -13.78
C ALA A 50 8.29 7.05 -12.78
N VAL A 51 7.42 7.97 -13.20
CA VAL A 51 6.35 8.54 -12.37
C VAL A 51 5.33 7.46 -12.00
N ALA A 52 4.92 6.62 -12.95
CA ALA A 52 3.98 5.52 -12.68
C ALA A 52 4.57 4.50 -11.68
N SER A 53 5.87 4.20 -11.77
CA SER A 53 6.53 3.29 -10.81
C SER A 53 6.65 3.89 -9.41
N ALA A 54 6.94 5.19 -9.30
CA ALA A 54 6.96 5.91 -8.03
C ALA A 54 5.56 5.96 -7.41
N GLY A 55 4.53 6.24 -8.21
CA GLY A 55 3.14 6.24 -7.79
C GLY A 55 2.67 4.86 -7.31
N GLN A 56 3.06 3.78 -7.99
CA GLN A 56 2.76 2.41 -7.58
C GLN A 56 3.35 2.08 -6.20
N LYS A 57 4.60 2.49 -5.99
CA LYS A 57 5.27 2.30 -4.70
C LYS A 57 4.53 3.05 -3.59
N LEU A 58 4.25 4.33 -3.78
CA LEU A 58 3.48 5.15 -2.83
C LEU A 58 2.09 4.56 -2.57
N TYR A 59 1.38 4.11 -3.61
CA TYR A 59 0.07 3.47 -3.50
C TYR A 59 0.10 2.25 -2.58
N SER A 60 1.16 1.43 -2.68
CA SER A 60 1.38 0.29 -1.79
C SER A 60 1.74 0.72 -0.37
N GLU A 61 2.70 1.62 -0.22
CA GLU A 61 3.21 2.09 1.08
C GLU A 61 2.14 2.82 1.91
N LYS A 62 1.25 3.55 1.26
CA LYS A 62 0.12 4.23 1.94
C LYS A 62 -1.06 3.28 2.22
N GLY A 63 -0.92 1.98 1.94
CA GLY A 63 -1.90 0.94 2.27
C GLY A 63 -3.12 0.88 1.35
N CYS A 64 -3.12 1.56 0.21
CA CYS A 64 -4.27 1.60 -0.70
C CYS A 64 -4.64 0.20 -1.23
N LEU A 65 -3.63 -0.68 -1.44
CA LEU A 65 -3.82 -2.05 -1.92
C LEU A 65 -4.68 -2.94 -1.00
N VAL A 66 -4.81 -2.59 0.27
CA VAL A 66 -5.61 -3.36 1.24
C VAL A 66 -7.08 -3.36 0.84
N CYS A 67 -7.56 -2.24 0.31
CA CYS A 67 -8.95 -2.07 -0.09
C CYS A 67 -9.17 -2.00 -1.60
N HIS A 68 -8.16 -1.58 -2.36
CA HIS A 68 -8.23 -1.36 -3.81
C HIS A 68 -7.19 -2.20 -4.54
N GLN A 69 -7.55 -3.39 -4.97
CA GLN A 69 -6.68 -4.20 -5.82
C GLN A 69 -6.79 -3.82 -7.29
N LEU A 70 -5.81 -4.25 -8.08
CA LEU A 70 -5.68 -3.81 -9.47
C LEU A 70 -6.94 -4.11 -10.31
N ASN A 71 -7.39 -5.38 -10.28
CA ASN A 71 -8.46 -5.89 -11.14
C ASN A 71 -9.66 -6.42 -10.37
N THR A 72 -9.63 -6.40 -9.03
CA THR A 72 -10.64 -7.05 -8.20
C THR A 72 -11.21 -6.05 -7.21
N LYS A 73 -12.54 -5.97 -7.17
CA LYS A 73 -13.25 -5.23 -6.12
C LYS A 73 -13.10 -5.99 -4.79
N LEU A 74 -12.61 -5.30 -3.78
CA LEU A 74 -12.57 -5.77 -2.39
C LEU A 74 -13.53 -4.93 -1.54
N VAL A 75 -13.00 -4.26 -0.53
CA VAL A 75 -13.76 -3.27 0.26
C VAL A 75 -14.11 -2.07 -0.60
N GLY A 76 -13.14 -1.61 -1.42
CA GLY A 76 -13.33 -0.55 -2.40
C GLY A 76 -13.33 -1.07 -3.85
N PRO A 77 -13.68 -0.22 -4.82
CA PRO A 77 -13.61 -0.56 -6.25
C PRO A 77 -12.18 -0.92 -6.68
N SER A 78 -12.06 -1.69 -7.77
CA SER A 78 -10.75 -1.99 -8.34
C SER A 78 -10.06 -0.71 -8.86
N VAL A 79 -8.73 -0.73 -8.92
CA VAL A 79 -7.97 0.40 -9.50
C VAL A 79 -8.38 0.64 -10.94
N LYS A 80 -8.66 -0.44 -11.68
CA LYS A 80 -9.15 -0.39 -13.06
C LYS A 80 -10.50 0.33 -13.18
N ASP A 81 -11.43 0.05 -12.28
CA ASP A 81 -12.74 0.73 -12.27
C ASP A 81 -12.58 2.21 -11.93
N ILE A 82 -11.68 2.53 -10.99
CA ILE A 82 -11.37 3.92 -10.64
C ILE A 82 -10.77 4.63 -11.86
N ALA A 83 -9.77 4.02 -12.51
CA ALA A 83 -9.13 4.60 -13.69
C ALA A 83 -10.12 4.84 -14.83
N ALA A 84 -11.03 3.90 -15.06
CA ALA A 84 -12.08 4.03 -16.08
C ALA A 84 -13.04 5.17 -15.76
N ALA A 85 -13.52 5.27 -14.51
CA ALA A 85 -14.46 6.30 -14.09
C ALA A 85 -13.89 7.72 -14.13
N TYR A 86 -12.59 7.85 -13.85
CA TYR A 86 -11.89 9.13 -13.90
C TYR A 86 -11.06 9.34 -15.18
N SER A 87 -11.30 8.54 -16.22
CA SER A 87 -10.60 8.68 -17.51
C SER A 87 -10.74 10.11 -18.05
N GLY A 88 -9.59 10.77 -18.32
CA GLY A 88 -9.58 12.17 -18.77
C GLY A 88 -9.91 13.19 -17.67
N ASN A 89 -10.16 12.79 -16.44
CA ASN A 89 -10.53 13.66 -15.33
C ASN A 89 -9.59 13.55 -14.13
N LYS A 90 -8.27 13.76 -14.35
CA LYS A 90 -7.25 13.77 -13.30
C LYS A 90 -7.60 14.72 -12.16
N ALA A 91 -8.08 15.94 -12.50
CA ALA A 91 -8.45 16.95 -11.51
C ALA A 91 -9.58 16.47 -10.57
N GLY A 92 -10.56 15.74 -11.10
CA GLY A 92 -11.65 15.17 -10.30
C GLY A 92 -11.19 14.12 -9.32
N LEU A 93 -10.28 13.22 -9.73
CA LEU A 93 -9.68 12.23 -8.83
C LEU A 93 -8.83 12.89 -7.75
N THR A 94 -8.01 13.87 -8.12
CA THR A 94 -7.21 14.66 -7.17
C THR A 94 -8.09 15.36 -6.15
N ALA A 95 -9.17 16.04 -6.59
CA ALA A 95 -10.11 16.70 -5.70
C ALA A 95 -10.78 15.71 -4.74
N TYR A 96 -11.19 14.53 -5.23
CA TYR A 96 -11.77 13.49 -4.38
C TYR A 96 -10.78 13.05 -3.29
N LEU A 97 -9.53 12.77 -3.64
CA LEU A 97 -8.50 12.35 -2.68
C LEU A 97 -8.08 13.46 -1.70
N LYS A 98 -8.37 14.72 -2.02
CA LYS A 98 -8.24 15.87 -1.11
C LYS A 98 -9.47 16.09 -0.23
N GLY A 99 -10.54 15.31 -0.42
CA GLY A 99 -11.78 15.48 0.31
C GLY A 99 -12.64 16.65 -0.20
N GLU A 100 -12.37 17.17 -1.39
CA GLU A 100 -13.06 18.29 -2.03
C GLU A 100 -14.05 17.83 -3.10
N GLY A 101 -13.92 16.56 -3.54
CA GLY A 101 -14.74 15.95 -4.57
C GLY A 101 -15.76 14.97 -4.04
N LYS A 102 -16.67 14.54 -4.93
CA LYS A 102 -17.66 13.50 -4.65
C LYS A 102 -17.15 12.13 -5.08
N SER A 103 -17.52 11.07 -4.34
CA SER A 103 -17.33 9.70 -4.80
C SER A 103 -18.23 9.43 -6.01
N ILE A 104 -17.64 9.06 -7.15
CA ILE A 104 -18.38 8.76 -8.39
C ILE A 104 -18.36 7.28 -8.76
N VAL A 105 -17.39 6.51 -8.23
CA VAL A 105 -17.22 5.08 -8.57
C VAL A 105 -18.14 4.21 -7.70
N ASP A 106 -18.12 4.42 -6.39
CA ASP A 106 -18.99 3.71 -5.44
C ASP A 106 -19.50 4.69 -4.37
N PRO A 107 -20.49 5.53 -4.68
CA PRO A 107 -21.02 6.51 -3.72
C PRO A 107 -21.57 5.88 -2.45
N SER A 108 -22.09 4.66 -2.54
CA SER A 108 -22.67 3.94 -1.39
C SER A 108 -21.64 3.57 -0.33
N GLN A 109 -20.38 3.39 -0.73
CA GLN A 109 -19.27 3.05 0.14
C GLN A 109 -18.36 4.25 0.47
N ALA A 110 -18.78 5.46 0.09
CA ALA A 110 -17.95 6.66 0.28
C ALA A 110 -17.53 6.87 1.75
N SER A 111 -18.40 6.53 2.71
CA SER A 111 -18.12 6.66 4.15
C SER A 111 -16.97 5.77 4.63
N VAL A 112 -16.78 4.60 3.99
CA VAL A 112 -15.68 3.67 4.31
C VAL A 112 -14.33 4.28 3.92
N MET A 113 -14.30 5.09 2.85
CA MET A 113 -13.10 5.76 2.36
C MET A 113 -12.70 7.01 3.17
N GLN A 114 -13.61 7.58 3.97
CA GLN A 114 -13.35 8.85 4.69
C GLN A 114 -12.08 8.85 5.56
N PRO A 115 -11.75 7.81 6.35
CA PRO A 115 -10.50 7.78 7.11
C PRO A 115 -9.26 7.84 6.20
N GLN A 116 -9.33 7.25 5.02
CA GLN A 116 -8.24 7.23 4.05
C GLN A 116 -8.08 8.59 3.33
N ILE A 117 -9.19 9.29 3.11
CA ILE A 117 -9.17 10.67 2.58
C ILE A 117 -8.39 11.60 3.52
N ALA A 118 -8.49 11.42 4.84
CA ALA A 118 -7.69 12.20 5.77
C ALA A 118 -6.18 11.98 5.58
N ILE A 119 -5.77 10.75 5.25
CA ILE A 119 -4.37 10.41 4.96
C ILE A 119 -3.93 11.02 3.62
N THR A 120 -4.71 10.82 2.55
CA THR A 120 -4.35 11.32 1.22
C THR A 120 -4.34 12.84 1.14
N LYS A 121 -5.23 13.52 1.86
CA LYS A 121 -5.25 14.98 1.98
C LYS A 121 -3.99 15.56 2.63
N ALA A 122 -3.34 14.80 3.52
CA ALA A 122 -2.13 15.22 4.22
C ALA A 122 -0.84 14.96 3.42
N LEU A 123 -0.93 14.30 2.26
CA LEU A 123 0.24 14.01 1.43
C LEU A 123 0.80 15.29 0.78
N PRO A 124 2.13 15.36 0.58
CA PRO A 124 2.73 16.34 -0.32
C PRO A 124 2.08 16.26 -1.71
N ALA A 125 1.98 17.40 -2.38
CA ALA A 125 1.30 17.50 -3.67
C ALA A 125 1.89 16.53 -4.72
N GLU A 126 3.22 16.39 -4.73
CA GLU A 126 3.94 15.52 -5.65
C GLU A 126 3.65 14.03 -5.40
N GLU A 127 3.54 13.61 -4.12
CA GLU A 127 3.19 12.23 -3.77
C GLU A 127 1.76 11.90 -4.18
N LEU A 128 0.83 12.82 -3.91
CA LEU A 128 -0.55 12.65 -4.31
C LEU A 128 -0.69 12.59 -5.84
N ASP A 129 0.02 13.45 -6.55
CA ASP A 129 0.01 13.51 -8.00
C ASP A 129 0.56 12.23 -8.63
N ALA A 130 1.65 11.68 -8.07
CA ALA A 130 2.22 10.41 -8.50
C ALA A 130 1.24 9.23 -8.27
N ILE A 131 0.52 9.20 -7.14
CA ILE A 131 -0.52 8.20 -6.88
C ILE A 131 -1.65 8.31 -7.91
N VAL A 132 -2.11 9.52 -8.20
CA VAL A 132 -3.17 9.78 -9.19
C VAL A 132 -2.72 9.33 -10.58
N ASP A 133 -1.50 9.67 -10.98
CA ASP A 133 -0.95 9.26 -12.28
C ASP A 133 -0.81 7.74 -12.40
N TYR A 134 -0.38 7.07 -11.32
CA TYR A 134 -0.36 5.61 -11.29
C TYR A 134 -1.77 5.02 -11.50
N ILE A 135 -2.76 5.48 -10.73
CA ILE A 135 -4.14 5.00 -10.88
C ILE A 135 -4.61 5.16 -12.32
N LEU A 136 -4.45 6.35 -12.90
CA LEU A 136 -4.92 6.66 -14.25
C LEU A 136 -4.10 5.98 -15.38
N SER A 137 -2.94 5.43 -15.06
CA SER A 137 -2.13 4.64 -16.00
C SER A 137 -2.69 3.22 -16.22
N ILE A 138 -3.55 2.74 -15.34
CA ILE A 138 -4.15 1.40 -15.41
C ILE A 138 -5.26 1.37 -16.48
N LYS A 139 -5.24 0.32 -17.33
CA LYS A 139 -6.16 0.17 -18.48
C LYS A 139 -6.94 -1.14 -18.38
#